data_ea2bcd2c442e9564a24e0eec6290c004
#
_entry.id   ea2bcd2c442e9564a24e0eec6290c004
#
_cell.length_a   1.000
_cell.length_b   1.000
_cell.length_c   1.000
_cell.angle_alpha   90.00
_cell.angle_beta   90.00
_cell.angle_gamma   90.00
#
_symmetry.space_group_name_H-M   'P 1'
#
loop_
_entity.id
_entity.type
_entity.pdbx_description
1 polymer ?
#
loop_
_entity_poly.entity_id
_entity_poly.type
_entity_poly.pdbx_seq_one_letter_code
_entity_poly.pdbx_strand_id
1 'polypeptide(L)'
;MAQPKRIIIGIDPGSRVTGYGIIWSQGSQQGCITFGQIKTKAEPLNYRLQQIEGGLRNVIATHRPHEAAVEQVFTFHNHQSALKLGQARGAALVATAVYALPVAEYSARQVKQAIVGYGAATKVQVQHMIRMLLQLEKTLPTDASDALAIALCHATTQCIAEKFKATLE
;
A
#
# COMPACT_ATOMS: atom_id res chain seq x y z
N MET A 1 -3.59 13.19 25.19
CA MET A 1 -3.51 14.03 23.97
C MET A 1 -4.06 13.29 22.79
N ALA A 2 -4.74 13.96 21.86
CA ALA A 2 -5.21 13.31 20.64
C ALA A 2 -4.01 12.92 19.77
N GLN A 3 -4.01 11.69 19.24
CA GLN A 3 -2.96 11.23 18.33
C GLN A 3 -2.97 12.08 17.05
N PRO A 4 -1.80 12.41 16.47
CA PRO A 4 -1.73 13.20 15.25
C PRO A 4 -2.35 12.43 14.07
N LYS A 5 -3.00 13.16 13.18
CA LYS A 5 -3.52 12.60 11.94
C LYS A 5 -2.35 12.32 10.99
N ARG A 6 -2.24 11.07 10.53
CA ARG A 6 -1.23 10.62 9.55
C ARG A 6 -1.88 10.32 8.22
N ILE A 7 -1.18 10.61 7.15
CA ILE A 7 -1.56 10.25 5.78
C ILE A 7 -0.58 9.17 5.32
N ILE A 8 -1.11 8.04 4.91
CA ILE A 8 -0.35 6.84 4.55
C ILE A 8 -0.68 6.47 3.11
N ILE A 9 0.36 6.24 2.30
CA ILE A 9 0.22 5.65 0.97
C ILE A 9 0.58 4.17 1.02
N GLY A 10 -0.35 3.31 0.63
CA GLY A 10 -0.07 1.91 0.32
C GLY A 10 0.20 1.75 -1.17
N ILE A 11 1.15 0.92 -1.51
CA ILE A 11 1.56 0.66 -2.90
C ILE A 11 1.60 -0.85 -3.12
N ASP A 12 0.89 -1.30 -4.16
CA ASP A 12 0.96 -2.66 -4.69
C ASP A 12 1.69 -2.64 -6.04
N PRO A 13 3.02 -2.90 -6.05
CA PRO A 13 3.81 -2.78 -7.27
C PRO A 13 3.50 -3.88 -8.28
N GLY A 14 3.34 -3.49 -9.53
CA GLY A 14 3.21 -4.41 -10.64
C GLY A 14 3.77 -3.82 -11.93
N SER A 15 4.41 -4.62 -12.76
CA SER A 15 5.07 -4.12 -13.97
C SER A 15 4.11 -3.69 -15.09
N ARG A 16 2.85 -4.09 -15.04
CA ARG A 16 1.79 -3.67 -15.98
C ARG A 16 0.81 -2.71 -15.32
N VAL A 17 0.49 -2.97 -14.07
CA VAL A 17 -0.41 -2.16 -13.26
C VAL A 17 0.20 -2.06 -11.87
N THR A 18 0.39 -0.86 -11.38
CA THR A 18 0.74 -0.58 -9.98
C THR A 18 -0.45 0.05 -9.30
N GLY A 19 -0.94 -0.57 -8.24
CA GLY A 19 -2.00 -0.03 -7.41
C GLY A 19 -1.47 0.97 -6.38
N TYR A 20 -2.24 1.99 -6.07
CA TYR A 20 -1.99 2.85 -4.92
C TYR A 20 -3.29 3.13 -4.16
N GLY A 21 -3.16 3.32 -2.87
CA GLY A 21 -4.25 3.73 -2.00
C GLY A 21 -3.75 4.66 -0.91
N ILE A 22 -4.44 5.76 -0.69
CA ILE A 22 -4.08 6.76 0.32
C ILE A 22 -5.20 6.83 1.35
N ILE A 23 -4.83 6.66 2.60
CA ILE A 23 -5.73 6.76 3.74
C ILE A 23 -5.23 7.84 4.71
N TRP A 24 -6.13 8.36 5.51
CA TRP A 24 -5.78 9.02 6.75
C TRP A 24 -6.01 8.07 7.93
N SER A 25 -5.19 8.21 8.96
CA SER A 25 -5.30 7.45 10.21
C SER A 25 -5.09 8.36 11.40
N GLN A 26 -5.95 8.23 12.42
CA GLN A 26 -5.85 8.96 13.69
C GLN A 26 -6.35 8.05 14.83
N GLY A 27 -5.44 7.51 15.59
CA GLY A 27 -5.78 6.49 16.58
C GLY A 27 -6.38 5.25 15.91
N SER A 28 -7.58 4.88 16.34
CA SER A 28 -8.35 3.76 15.76
C SER A 28 -9.22 4.15 14.55
N GLN A 29 -9.29 5.43 14.23
CA GLN A 29 -10.09 5.92 13.11
C GLN A 29 -9.25 5.99 11.84
N GLN A 30 -9.86 5.59 10.74
CA GLN A 30 -9.23 5.56 9.42
C GLN A 30 -10.26 5.92 8.36
N GLY A 31 -9.80 6.50 7.26
CA GLY A 31 -10.68 6.80 6.13
C GLY A 31 -9.90 6.90 4.82
N CYS A 32 -10.56 6.61 3.72
CA CYS A 32 -9.98 6.71 2.39
C CYS A 32 -9.88 8.18 1.95
N ILE A 33 -8.72 8.56 1.42
CA ILE A 33 -8.53 9.85 0.74
C ILE A 33 -8.70 9.65 -0.76
N THR A 34 -7.97 8.70 -1.32
CA THR A 34 -8.03 8.36 -2.75
C THR A 34 -7.40 6.99 -3.00
N PHE A 35 -7.66 6.44 -4.16
CA PHE A 35 -7.02 5.22 -4.66
C PHE A 35 -7.01 5.22 -6.18
N GLY A 36 -6.17 4.39 -6.77
CA GLY A 36 -6.11 4.25 -8.21
C GLY A 36 -5.08 3.26 -8.70
N GLN A 37 -4.87 3.31 -10.00
CA GLN A 37 -3.94 2.45 -10.71
C GLN A 37 -3.06 3.28 -11.64
N ILE A 38 -1.77 2.93 -11.70
CA ILE A 38 -0.84 3.40 -12.73
C ILE A 38 -0.70 2.25 -13.72
N LYS A 39 -1.31 2.41 -14.89
CA LYS A 39 -1.26 1.44 -15.98
C LYS A 39 -0.15 1.82 -16.93
N THR A 40 0.82 0.93 -17.11
CA THR A 40 1.92 1.16 -18.05
C THR A 40 1.49 0.83 -19.48
N LYS A 41 2.00 1.58 -20.45
CA LYS A 41 1.83 1.27 -21.88
C LYS A 41 2.61 0.02 -22.25
N ALA A 42 2.27 -0.60 -23.39
CA ALA A 42 3.01 -1.72 -23.96
C ALA A 42 4.33 -1.24 -24.59
N GLU A 43 5.31 -0.96 -23.74
CA GLU A 43 6.63 -0.41 -24.08
C GLU A 43 7.74 -1.27 -23.45
N PRO A 44 9.00 -1.09 -23.85
CA PRO A 44 10.14 -1.71 -23.18
C PRO A 44 10.15 -1.45 -21.68
N LEU A 45 10.72 -2.36 -20.91
CA LEU A 45 10.62 -2.36 -19.44
C LEU A 45 11.11 -1.07 -18.79
N ASN A 46 12.20 -0.49 -19.28
CA ASN A 46 12.75 0.78 -18.74
C ASN A 46 11.74 1.93 -18.81
N TYR A 47 11.01 2.08 -19.93
CA TYR A 47 9.95 3.10 -20.04
C TYR A 47 8.76 2.79 -19.12
N ARG A 48 8.42 1.51 -18.94
CA ARG A 48 7.36 1.11 -18.00
C ARG A 48 7.75 1.42 -16.57
N LEU A 49 8.99 1.19 -16.17
CA LEU A 49 9.51 1.56 -14.85
C LEU A 49 9.49 3.09 -14.64
N GLN A 50 9.83 3.86 -15.68
CA GLN A 50 9.70 5.32 -15.64
C GLN A 50 8.25 5.77 -15.45
N GLN A 51 7.29 5.12 -16.10
CA GLN A 51 5.86 5.42 -15.94
C GLN A 51 5.36 5.11 -14.52
N ILE A 52 5.82 4.01 -13.91
CA ILE A 52 5.50 3.67 -12.53
C ILE A 52 6.06 4.72 -11.58
N GLU A 53 7.34 5.01 -11.68
CA GLU A 53 8.02 6.00 -10.83
C GLU A 53 7.38 7.38 -10.98
N GLY A 54 7.22 7.89 -12.20
CA GLY A 54 6.63 9.20 -12.45
C GLY A 54 5.17 9.30 -12.01
N GLY A 55 4.38 8.24 -12.22
CA GLY A 55 3.00 8.19 -11.75
C GLY A 55 2.88 8.26 -10.24
N LEU A 56 3.71 7.49 -9.51
CA LEU A 56 3.75 7.52 -8.04
C LEU A 56 4.26 8.86 -7.53
N ARG A 57 5.28 9.46 -8.15
CA ARG A 57 5.74 10.81 -7.79
C ARG A 57 4.62 11.85 -7.86
N ASN A 58 3.83 11.82 -8.93
CA ASN A 58 2.68 12.73 -9.08
C ASN A 58 1.65 12.53 -7.96
N VAL A 59 1.33 11.28 -7.63
CA VAL A 59 0.41 10.94 -6.53
C VAL A 59 0.94 11.43 -5.19
N ILE A 60 2.23 11.18 -4.90
CA ILE A 60 2.89 11.60 -3.65
C ILE A 60 2.94 13.13 -3.56
N ALA A 61 3.32 13.82 -4.63
CA ALA A 61 3.36 15.29 -4.68
C ALA A 61 2.00 15.92 -4.40
N THR A 62 0.93 15.33 -4.96
CA THR A 62 -0.44 15.83 -4.82
C THR A 62 -0.99 15.63 -3.42
N HIS A 63 -0.81 14.44 -2.84
CA HIS A 63 -1.47 14.06 -1.59
C HIS A 63 -0.58 14.19 -0.36
N ARG A 64 0.74 14.35 -0.53
CA ARG A 64 1.75 14.56 0.53
C ARG A 64 1.60 13.58 1.69
N PRO A 65 1.67 12.25 1.45
CA PRO A 65 1.65 11.29 2.54
C PRO A 65 2.86 11.48 3.47
N HIS A 66 2.69 11.09 4.71
CA HIS A 66 3.77 11.14 5.72
C HIS A 66 4.60 9.86 5.70
N GLU A 67 4.00 8.75 5.29
CA GLU A 67 4.56 7.39 5.36
C GLU A 67 4.09 6.59 4.14
N ALA A 68 4.90 5.61 3.74
CA ALA A 68 4.55 4.66 2.70
C ALA A 68 4.60 3.23 3.24
N ALA A 69 3.76 2.37 2.69
CA ALA A 69 3.78 0.94 2.93
C ALA A 69 3.73 0.17 1.62
N VAL A 70 4.52 -0.89 1.51
CA VAL A 70 4.67 -1.69 0.28
C VAL A 70 4.60 -3.17 0.64
N GLU A 71 4.06 -4.00 -0.25
CA GLU A 71 4.07 -5.44 -0.06
C GLU A 71 5.48 -6.00 -0.24
N GLN A 72 5.87 -6.93 0.66
CA GLN A 72 7.08 -7.72 0.51
C GLN A 72 6.93 -8.71 -0.64
N VAL A 73 7.94 -8.76 -1.51
CA VAL A 73 8.02 -9.77 -2.57
C VAL A 73 8.70 -11.02 -2.03
N PHE A 74 7.96 -12.14 -1.97
CA PHE A 74 8.54 -13.46 -1.73
C PHE A 74 8.73 -14.23 -3.03
N THR A 75 9.60 -15.23 -3.00
CA THR A 75 9.99 -16.04 -4.16
C THR A 75 8.79 -16.65 -4.90
N PHE A 76 8.76 -16.43 -6.20
CA PHE A 76 7.80 -17.02 -7.11
C PHE A 76 8.42 -18.24 -7.80
N HIS A 77 7.58 -19.18 -8.20
CA HIS A 77 8.01 -20.31 -9.03
C HIS A 77 8.57 -19.89 -10.41
N ASN A 78 8.19 -18.70 -10.88
CA ASN A 78 8.69 -18.13 -12.13
C ASN A 78 9.67 -16.98 -11.87
N HIS A 79 10.97 -17.25 -12.07
CA HIS A 79 12.05 -16.30 -11.82
C HIS A 79 11.95 -15.02 -12.66
N GLN A 80 11.48 -15.10 -13.93
CA GLN A 80 11.32 -13.90 -14.77
C GLN A 80 10.22 -12.98 -14.25
N SER A 81 9.11 -13.54 -13.77
CA SER A 81 8.02 -12.77 -13.18
C SER A 81 8.45 -12.12 -11.87
N ALA A 82 9.21 -12.85 -11.05
CA ALA A 82 9.78 -12.32 -9.80
C ALA A 82 10.74 -11.16 -10.07
N LEU A 83 11.60 -11.29 -11.07
CA LEU A 83 12.56 -10.24 -11.48
C LEU A 83 11.83 -8.97 -11.94
N LYS A 84 10.83 -9.09 -12.82
CA LYS A 84 10.03 -7.95 -13.30
C LYS A 84 9.27 -7.26 -12.17
N LEU A 85 8.73 -8.05 -11.23
CA LEU A 85 8.05 -7.50 -10.06
C LEU A 85 9.02 -6.77 -9.14
N GLY A 86 10.21 -7.34 -8.90
CA GLY A 86 11.27 -6.68 -8.12
C GLY A 86 11.72 -5.35 -8.74
N GLN A 87 11.81 -5.28 -10.07
CA GLN A 87 12.13 -4.06 -10.80
C GLN A 87 11.01 -3.00 -10.66
N ALA A 88 9.76 -3.39 -10.82
CA ALA A 88 8.60 -2.49 -10.61
C ALA A 88 8.55 -1.97 -9.16
N ARG A 89 8.82 -2.86 -8.19
CA ARG A 89 8.93 -2.49 -6.78
C ARG A 89 10.09 -1.51 -6.55
N GLY A 90 11.24 -1.72 -7.19
CA GLY A 90 12.36 -0.78 -7.14
C GLY A 90 11.98 0.61 -7.63
N ALA A 91 11.26 0.72 -8.75
CA ALA A 91 10.75 2.00 -9.26
C ALA A 91 9.80 2.69 -8.25
N ALA A 92 8.94 1.92 -7.59
CA ALA A 92 8.06 2.44 -6.54
C ALA A 92 8.85 2.97 -5.33
N LEU A 93 9.88 2.25 -4.88
CA LEU A 93 10.74 2.67 -3.78
C LEU A 93 11.54 3.95 -4.13
N VAL A 94 12.02 4.08 -5.36
CA VAL A 94 12.68 5.31 -5.82
C VAL A 94 11.72 6.49 -5.74
N ALA A 95 10.46 6.34 -6.15
CA ALA A 95 9.45 7.40 -6.05
C ALA A 95 9.22 7.84 -4.60
N THR A 96 9.19 6.92 -3.63
CA THR A 96 9.06 7.28 -2.21
C THR A 96 10.31 7.96 -1.66
N ALA A 97 11.49 7.52 -2.08
CA ALA A 97 12.77 8.07 -1.63
C ALA A 97 12.99 9.52 -2.07
N VAL A 98 12.50 9.92 -3.26
CA VAL A 98 12.54 11.32 -3.72
C VAL A 98 11.87 12.28 -2.74
N TYR A 99 10.86 11.82 -2.02
CA TYR A 99 10.15 12.61 -0.99
C TYR A 99 10.57 12.28 0.44
N ALA A 100 11.66 11.54 0.61
CA ALA A 100 12.15 11.09 1.91
C ALA A 100 11.09 10.41 2.79
N LEU A 101 10.15 9.69 2.16
CA LEU A 101 9.11 8.97 2.90
C LEU A 101 9.71 7.74 3.60
N PRO A 102 9.46 7.55 4.90
CA PRO A 102 9.73 6.28 5.54
C PRO A 102 8.84 5.19 4.92
N VAL A 103 9.42 4.04 4.62
CA VAL A 103 8.73 2.91 3.98
C VAL A 103 8.69 1.73 4.93
N ALA A 104 7.49 1.23 5.21
CA ALA A 104 7.26 -0.04 5.90
C ALA A 104 6.91 -1.14 4.89
N GLU A 105 7.28 -2.38 5.22
CA GLU A 105 7.06 -3.54 4.36
C GLU A 105 6.24 -4.60 5.11
N TYR A 106 5.27 -5.18 4.41
CA TYR A 106 4.37 -6.20 4.97
C TYR A 106 4.22 -7.39 4.04
N SER A 107 4.26 -8.59 4.58
CA SER A 107 3.93 -9.79 3.84
C SER A 107 2.42 -9.87 3.56
N ALA A 108 2.02 -10.58 2.51
CA ALA A 108 0.62 -10.85 2.20
C ALA A 108 -0.15 -11.46 3.39
N ARG A 109 0.52 -12.32 4.18
CA ARG A 109 -0.05 -12.92 5.40
C ARG A 109 -0.33 -11.87 6.48
N GLN A 110 0.61 -10.94 6.72
CA GLN A 110 0.43 -9.86 7.68
C GLN A 110 -0.70 -8.93 7.27
N VAL A 111 -0.79 -8.59 5.98
CA VAL A 111 -1.88 -7.77 5.44
C VAL A 111 -3.23 -8.45 5.68
N LYS A 112 -3.37 -9.73 5.32
CA LYS A 112 -4.62 -10.48 5.54
C LYS A 112 -4.99 -10.54 7.02
N GLN A 113 -4.03 -10.80 7.90
CA GLN A 113 -4.25 -10.86 9.33
C GLN A 113 -4.69 -9.51 9.92
N ALA A 114 -4.11 -8.41 9.46
CA ALA A 114 -4.47 -7.07 9.92
C ALA A 114 -5.90 -6.68 9.49
N ILE A 115 -6.35 -7.10 8.31
CA ILE A 115 -7.64 -6.71 7.73
C ILE A 115 -8.78 -7.63 8.19
N VAL A 116 -8.56 -8.95 8.19
CA VAL A 116 -9.62 -9.96 8.42
C VAL A 116 -9.47 -10.67 9.76
N GLY A 117 -8.30 -10.57 10.40
CA GLY A 117 -7.99 -11.23 11.67
C GLY A 117 -7.28 -12.58 11.53
N TYR A 118 -7.12 -13.11 10.31
CA TYR A 118 -6.37 -14.35 10.06
C TYR A 118 -5.66 -14.34 8.70
N GLY A 119 -4.47 -14.97 8.65
CA GLY A 119 -3.58 -14.89 7.49
C GLY A 119 -3.97 -15.74 6.28
N ALA A 120 -4.93 -16.66 6.43
CA ALA A 120 -5.45 -17.52 5.36
C ALA A 120 -6.71 -16.95 4.68
N ALA A 121 -7.07 -15.69 4.94
CA ALA A 121 -8.23 -15.04 4.33
C ALA A 121 -8.14 -15.06 2.80
N THR A 122 -9.29 -15.26 2.15
CA THR A 122 -9.40 -15.18 0.70
C THR A 122 -9.35 -13.72 0.23
N LYS A 123 -8.98 -13.53 -1.04
CA LYS A 123 -8.95 -12.19 -1.65
C LYS A 123 -10.32 -11.49 -1.58
N VAL A 124 -11.40 -12.22 -1.78
CA VAL A 124 -12.78 -11.70 -1.69
C VAL A 124 -13.09 -11.20 -0.27
N GLN A 125 -12.70 -11.95 0.75
CA GLN A 125 -12.87 -11.53 2.15
C GLN A 125 -12.10 -10.26 2.47
N VAL A 126 -10.86 -10.16 2.01
CA VAL A 126 -10.03 -8.95 2.19
C VAL A 126 -10.68 -7.74 1.51
N GLN A 127 -11.10 -7.86 0.25
CA GLN A 127 -11.76 -6.79 -0.50
C GLN A 127 -13.07 -6.34 0.17
N HIS A 128 -13.86 -7.29 0.67
CA HIS A 128 -15.08 -6.98 1.40
C HIS A 128 -14.79 -6.16 2.66
N MET A 129 -13.82 -6.60 3.47
CA MET A 129 -13.44 -5.91 4.70
C MET A 129 -12.89 -4.51 4.44
N ILE A 130 -12.08 -4.31 3.39
CA ILE A 130 -11.57 -2.98 3.01
C ILE A 130 -12.74 -2.03 2.72
N ARG A 131 -13.71 -2.48 1.94
CA ARG A 131 -14.90 -1.67 1.64
C ARG A 131 -15.67 -1.29 2.89
N MET A 132 -15.83 -2.23 3.82
CA MET A 132 -16.51 -1.97 5.11
C MET A 132 -15.72 -0.98 5.99
N LEU A 133 -14.42 -1.23 6.18
CA LEU A 133 -13.55 -0.41 7.02
C LEU A 133 -13.42 1.04 6.53
N LEU A 134 -13.35 1.22 5.22
CA LEU A 134 -13.21 2.53 4.58
C LEU A 134 -14.54 3.12 4.09
N GLN A 135 -15.68 2.45 4.33
CA GLN A 135 -17.04 2.88 3.94
C GLN A 135 -17.14 3.21 2.45
N LEU A 136 -16.60 2.33 1.60
CA LEU A 136 -16.57 2.54 0.15
C LEU A 136 -17.79 1.90 -0.51
N GLU A 137 -18.58 2.71 -1.20
CA GLU A 137 -19.80 2.25 -1.88
C GLU A 137 -19.52 1.51 -3.19
N LYS A 138 -18.44 1.88 -3.89
CA LYS A 138 -18.09 1.34 -5.22
C LYS A 138 -17.17 0.13 -5.12
N THR A 139 -17.25 -0.74 -6.12
CA THR A 139 -16.25 -1.77 -6.35
C THR A 139 -14.91 -1.15 -6.72
N LEU A 140 -13.84 -1.70 -6.15
CA LEU A 140 -12.48 -1.23 -6.36
C LEU A 140 -11.78 -2.08 -7.42
N PRO A 141 -10.91 -1.47 -8.24
CA PRO A 141 -9.92 -2.25 -8.98
C PRO A 141 -9.08 -3.08 -8.01
N THR A 142 -8.73 -4.29 -8.41
CA THR A 142 -8.03 -5.25 -7.54
C THR A 142 -6.74 -4.66 -6.97
N ASP A 143 -5.87 -4.09 -7.83
CA ASP A 143 -4.58 -3.55 -7.41
C ASP A 143 -4.73 -2.35 -6.47
N ALA A 144 -5.75 -1.52 -6.67
CA ALA A 144 -6.06 -0.41 -5.75
C ALA A 144 -6.58 -0.92 -4.41
N SER A 145 -7.38 -1.98 -4.41
CA SER A 145 -7.85 -2.64 -3.19
C SER A 145 -6.69 -3.25 -2.40
N ASP A 146 -5.77 -3.93 -3.09
CA ASP A 146 -4.58 -4.51 -2.47
C ASP A 146 -3.68 -3.41 -1.87
N ALA A 147 -3.51 -2.28 -2.55
CA ALA A 147 -2.79 -1.12 -2.04
C ALA A 147 -3.45 -0.49 -0.80
N LEU A 148 -4.77 -0.36 -0.78
CA LEU A 148 -5.51 0.10 0.41
C LEU A 148 -5.36 -0.87 1.59
N ALA A 149 -5.34 -2.18 1.34
CA ALA A 149 -5.09 -3.19 2.36
C ALA A 149 -3.71 -3.02 3.01
N ILE A 150 -2.69 -2.74 2.21
CA ILE A 150 -1.32 -2.49 2.68
C ILE A 150 -1.27 -1.22 3.55
N ALA A 151 -1.94 -0.15 3.14
CA ALA A 151 -2.02 1.09 3.92
C ALA A 151 -2.74 0.87 5.26
N LEU A 152 -3.87 0.14 5.27
CA LEU A 152 -4.61 -0.20 6.49
C LEU A 152 -3.80 -1.10 7.43
N CYS A 153 -3.08 -2.09 6.88
CA CYS A 153 -2.16 -2.94 7.65
C CYS A 153 -1.12 -2.09 8.38
N HIS A 154 -0.52 -1.11 7.70
CA HIS A 154 0.45 -0.20 8.29
C HIS A 154 -0.18 0.63 9.41
N ALA A 155 -1.33 1.26 9.16
CA ALA A 155 -2.04 2.07 10.16
C ALA A 155 -2.37 1.27 11.43
N THR A 156 -2.86 0.04 11.26
CA THR A 156 -3.20 -0.86 12.38
C THR A 156 -1.95 -1.25 13.18
N THR A 157 -0.87 -1.62 12.50
CA THR A 157 0.40 -2.01 13.13
C THR A 157 0.98 -0.86 13.95
N GLN A 158 0.97 0.35 13.42
CA GLN A 158 1.46 1.54 14.11
C GLN A 158 0.60 1.88 15.33
N CYS A 159 -0.73 1.82 15.19
CA CYS A 159 -1.66 2.07 16.30
C CYS A 159 -1.43 1.09 17.47
N ILE A 160 -1.17 -0.19 17.17
CA ILE A 160 -0.86 -1.20 18.18
C ILE A 160 0.48 -0.88 18.86
N ALA A 161 1.52 -0.59 18.08
CA ALA A 161 2.85 -0.27 18.61
C ALA A 161 2.84 0.95 19.54
N GLU A 162 2.08 1.99 19.19
CA GLU A 162 1.93 3.19 20.04
C GLU A 162 1.20 2.90 21.36
N LYS A 163 0.16 2.06 21.31
CA LYS A 163 -0.55 1.64 22.54
C LYS A 163 0.36 0.85 23.48
N PHE A 164 1.19 -0.06 22.94
CA PHE A 164 2.16 -0.79 23.77
C PHE A 164 3.20 0.14 24.40
N LYS A 165 3.72 1.13 23.68
CA LYS A 165 4.67 2.12 24.24
C LYS A 165 4.04 2.91 25.39
N ALA A 166 2.80 3.40 25.21
CA ALA A 166 2.08 4.17 26.22
C ALA A 166 1.73 3.34 27.48
N THR A 167 1.75 2.01 27.43
CA THR A 167 1.49 1.14 28.57
C THR A 167 2.77 0.86 29.39
N LEU A 168 3.93 1.07 28.81
CA LEU A 168 5.25 0.81 29.44
C LEU A 168 5.86 2.07 30.10
N GLU A 169 5.31 3.23 29.84
CA GLU A 169 5.65 4.52 30.47
C GLU A 169 4.73 4.83 31.66
#